data_aa9abb1e8ae9e13c3cb4d4c7db070218
#
_entry.id   aa9abb1e8ae9e13c3cb4d4c7db070218
#
_cell.length_a   1.000
_cell.length_b   1.000
_cell.length_c   1.000
_cell.angle_alpha   90.00
_cell.angle_beta   90.00
_cell.angle_gamma   90.00
#
_symmetry.space_group_name_H-M   'P 1'
#
loop_
_entity.id
_entity.type
_entity.pdbx_description
1 polymer ?
#
loop_
_entity_poly.entity_id
_entity_poly.type
_entity_poly.pdbx_seq_one_letter_code
_entity_poly.pdbx_strand_id
1 'polypeptide(L)'
;MTLRSFGIWFLALTVSTLALAQVTPAYAAPGMEVAISDEDAMVTGKAGDTALAYSAAQALNATRMRILVEWARVSDADSPTPSANPDWDWGPIDRAIDTAAAYGMRTQLALAGPAPAYASGTGRVSIPVWNPDPAHYADFARAAAQHFQGRVDRYSIWNEPNYPAWLEPQSRSPQMYRALYQAGYDAIKSVDPSAQVLIGETVPYGGKVVIKTKVKDEHGKKARTVSKGKRLGLATAPLKWLRAVACVNKRYKRKKGCAPLQADGYAHHPYDLIFGAAATSPMSKTFPGPDNAPIQTLGRLRTALDKLARAHALSTPSGKPLDIYLTESGYFVSGKRKLAPAKRAAFLPQQFQVAATQPRVREMLQYNVFVPPTGFTTGLFTLDGQPLPEYHTLLAWTRRAARTRLIKRNTGPIVLPPAPPTAP
;
A
#
# COMPACT_ATOMS: atom_id res chain seq x y z
N MET A 1 -19.36 10.04 -96.24
CA MET A 1 -19.97 10.66 -95.07
C MET A 1 -19.64 9.79 -93.89
N THR A 2 -18.62 10.16 -93.15
CA THR A 2 -18.07 9.37 -91.98
C THR A 2 -18.27 10.18 -90.72
N LEU A 3 -19.09 9.64 -89.82
CA LEU A 3 -19.26 10.19 -88.48
C LEU A 3 -18.10 9.73 -87.55
N ARG A 4 -17.44 10.69 -86.97
CA ARG A 4 -16.41 10.47 -85.93
C ARG A 4 -17.08 10.46 -84.52
N SER A 5 -16.93 9.35 -83.81
CA SER A 5 -17.32 9.23 -82.40
C SER A 5 -16.27 9.86 -81.49
N PHE A 6 -16.68 10.78 -80.60
CA PHE A 6 -15.86 11.32 -79.50
C PHE A 6 -16.09 10.46 -78.22
N GLY A 7 -15.05 9.77 -77.83
CA GLY A 7 -15.03 9.06 -76.52
C GLY A 7 -14.66 10.00 -75.36
N ILE A 8 -15.54 10.13 -74.39
CA ILE A 8 -15.30 10.90 -73.14
C ILE A 8 -14.70 9.90 -72.14
N TRP A 9 -13.46 10.18 -71.72
CA TRP A 9 -12.81 9.46 -70.63
C TRP A 9 -13.19 10.12 -69.29
N PHE A 10 -13.94 9.38 -68.44
CA PHE A 10 -14.13 9.77 -67.02
C PHE A 10 -12.94 9.28 -66.22
N LEU A 11 -12.17 10.24 -65.70
CA LEU A 11 -11.13 9.98 -64.69
C LEU A 11 -11.79 9.85 -63.33
N ALA A 12 -11.90 8.65 -62.79
CA ALA A 12 -12.37 8.43 -61.43
C ALA A 12 -11.23 8.73 -60.44
N LEU A 13 -11.32 9.86 -59.74
CA LEU A 13 -10.43 10.20 -58.62
C LEU A 13 -10.85 9.40 -57.37
N THR A 14 -10.13 8.33 -57.06
CA THR A 14 -10.28 7.63 -55.77
C THR A 14 -9.57 8.42 -54.67
N VAL A 15 -10.35 9.13 -53.89
CA VAL A 15 -9.86 9.76 -52.64
C VAL A 15 -9.70 8.67 -51.59
N SER A 16 -8.47 8.20 -51.38
CA SER A 16 -8.12 7.33 -50.26
C SER A 16 -8.11 8.14 -48.98
N THR A 17 -9.18 8.05 -48.20
CA THR A 17 -9.20 8.58 -46.83
C THR A 17 -8.29 7.71 -45.96
N LEU A 18 -7.07 8.16 -45.70
CA LEU A 18 -6.28 7.62 -44.59
C LEU A 18 -7.02 7.92 -43.27
N ALA A 19 -7.66 6.90 -42.71
CA ALA A 19 -8.13 6.93 -41.35
C ALA A 19 -6.88 6.99 -40.43
N LEU A 20 -6.52 8.19 -39.99
CA LEU A 20 -5.62 8.38 -38.88
C LEU A 20 -6.26 7.68 -37.66
N ALA A 21 -5.83 6.45 -37.36
CA ALA A 21 -6.12 5.82 -36.10
C ALA A 21 -5.56 6.74 -35.01
N GLN A 22 -6.43 7.50 -34.37
CA GLN A 22 -6.09 8.20 -33.16
C GLN A 22 -5.66 7.15 -32.17
N VAL A 23 -4.35 7.03 -31.91
CA VAL A 23 -3.80 6.30 -30.80
C VAL A 23 -4.27 7.06 -29.55
N THR A 24 -5.45 6.71 -29.07
CA THR A 24 -5.87 7.15 -27.73
C THR A 24 -4.78 6.69 -26.78
N PRO A 25 -4.12 7.60 -26.04
CA PRO A 25 -3.17 7.16 -25.02
C PRO A 25 -3.89 6.14 -24.16
N ALA A 26 -3.22 5.01 -23.87
CA ALA A 26 -3.74 4.00 -22.97
C ALA A 26 -3.92 4.65 -21.60
N TYR A 27 -5.08 5.25 -21.38
CA TYR A 27 -5.42 5.89 -20.13
C TYR A 27 -5.42 4.83 -19.02
N ALA A 28 -4.85 5.20 -17.89
CA ALA A 28 -5.04 4.54 -16.61
C ALA A 28 -6.46 4.01 -16.51
N ALA A 29 -6.61 2.84 -15.91
CA ALA A 29 -7.95 2.30 -15.68
C ALA A 29 -8.77 3.35 -14.93
N PRO A 30 -9.83 3.90 -15.52
CA PRO A 30 -10.60 4.95 -14.86
C PRO A 30 -11.15 4.43 -13.54
N GLY A 31 -11.08 5.26 -12.49
CA GLY A 31 -11.63 4.92 -11.19
C GLY A 31 -10.63 4.30 -10.21
N MET A 32 -9.39 4.83 -10.11
CA MET A 32 -8.50 4.51 -8.99
C MET A 32 -9.20 4.82 -7.66
N GLU A 33 -9.09 3.94 -6.68
CA GLU A 33 -9.54 4.21 -5.30
C GLU A 33 -8.57 5.18 -4.62
N VAL A 34 -9.13 6.17 -3.91
CA VAL A 34 -8.40 6.91 -2.90
C VAL A 34 -8.60 6.18 -1.58
N ALA A 35 -7.51 5.87 -0.89
CA ALA A 35 -7.54 5.22 0.40
C ALA A 35 -6.90 6.10 1.48
N ILE A 36 -7.25 5.80 2.73
CA ILE A 36 -6.75 6.48 3.92
C ILE A 36 -6.41 5.46 4.99
N SER A 37 -5.45 5.75 5.85
CA SER A 37 -5.10 4.96 7.04
C SER A 37 -4.61 5.90 8.13
N ASP A 38 -5.10 5.71 9.35
CA ASP A 38 -4.61 6.35 10.57
C ASP A 38 -5.10 5.52 11.77
N GLU A 39 -4.29 4.59 12.23
CA GLU A 39 -4.68 3.66 13.29
C GLU A 39 -4.98 4.37 14.61
N ASP A 40 -4.22 5.42 14.93
CA ASP A 40 -4.40 6.14 16.19
C ASP A 40 -5.68 6.97 16.22
N ALA A 41 -6.05 7.61 15.11
CA ALA A 41 -7.26 8.41 15.04
C ALA A 41 -8.51 7.59 14.68
N MET A 42 -8.39 6.67 13.72
CA MET A 42 -9.56 6.03 13.09
C MET A 42 -9.90 4.67 13.70
N VAL A 43 -8.96 4.00 14.36
CA VAL A 43 -9.18 2.66 14.94
C VAL A 43 -9.21 2.71 16.46
N THR A 44 -8.18 3.31 17.07
CA THR A 44 -8.03 3.29 18.56
C THR A 44 -8.54 4.56 19.23
N GLY A 45 -8.72 5.65 18.51
CA GLY A 45 -9.10 6.95 19.06
C GLY A 45 -8.07 7.57 20.01
N LYS A 46 -6.79 7.11 19.93
CA LYS A 46 -5.74 7.55 20.87
C LYS A 46 -5.15 8.91 20.54
N ALA A 47 -5.26 9.38 19.31
CA ALA A 47 -4.69 10.66 18.89
C ALA A 47 -5.53 11.31 17.78
N GLY A 48 -5.78 12.62 17.94
CA GLY A 48 -6.60 13.40 17.00
C GLY A 48 -8.10 13.20 17.19
N ASP A 49 -8.88 13.96 16.43
CA ASP A 49 -10.35 13.87 16.42
C ASP A 49 -10.81 12.80 15.42
N THR A 50 -11.40 11.73 15.90
CA THR A 50 -11.90 10.61 15.08
C THR A 50 -12.95 11.07 14.06
N ALA A 51 -13.90 11.94 14.43
CA ALA A 51 -14.93 12.42 13.52
C ALA A 51 -14.34 13.30 12.41
N LEU A 52 -13.36 14.15 12.74
CA LEU A 52 -12.63 14.93 11.76
C LEU A 52 -11.83 14.02 10.81
N ALA A 53 -11.20 12.95 11.32
CA ALA A 53 -10.45 12.01 10.49
C ALA A 53 -11.35 11.38 9.40
N TYR A 54 -12.51 10.87 9.78
CA TYR A 54 -13.45 10.24 8.84
C TYR A 54 -14.08 11.25 7.87
N SER A 55 -14.46 12.44 8.34
CA SER A 55 -15.02 13.48 7.48
C SER A 55 -14.00 14.06 6.50
N ALA A 56 -12.74 14.22 6.92
CA ALA A 56 -11.65 14.62 6.03
C ALA A 56 -11.36 13.55 4.95
N ALA A 57 -11.38 12.27 5.33
CA ALA A 57 -11.24 11.17 4.38
C ALA A 57 -12.37 11.18 3.34
N GLN A 58 -13.63 11.33 3.77
CA GLN A 58 -14.78 11.45 2.88
C GLN A 58 -14.65 12.65 1.94
N ALA A 59 -14.26 13.83 2.46
CA ALA A 59 -14.04 15.03 1.67
C ALA A 59 -12.98 14.84 0.58
N LEU A 60 -11.95 14.03 0.86
CA LEU A 60 -10.90 13.64 -0.09
C LEU A 60 -11.38 12.59 -1.12
N ASN A 61 -12.68 12.26 -1.17
CA ASN A 61 -13.23 11.15 -1.96
C ASN A 61 -12.59 9.78 -1.63
N ALA A 62 -12.14 9.56 -0.41
CA ALA A 62 -11.69 8.25 0.00
C ALA A 62 -12.84 7.26 -0.08
N THR A 63 -12.62 6.15 -0.79
CA THR A 63 -13.58 5.06 -0.95
C THR A 63 -13.12 3.80 -0.23
N ARG A 64 -11.94 3.88 0.40
CA ARG A 64 -11.35 2.77 1.14
C ARG A 64 -10.59 3.26 2.36
N MET A 65 -10.70 2.51 3.45
CA MET A 65 -9.85 2.62 4.62
C MET A 65 -8.98 1.36 4.74
N ARG A 66 -7.68 1.53 5.03
CA ARG A 66 -6.79 0.43 5.37
C ARG A 66 -6.56 0.40 6.87
N ILE A 67 -6.65 -0.78 7.46
CA ILE A 67 -6.32 -1.03 8.87
C ILE A 67 -5.15 -2.02 8.90
N LEU A 68 -4.09 -1.66 9.61
CA LEU A 68 -3.02 -2.58 9.96
C LEU A 68 -3.47 -3.38 11.20
N VAL A 69 -3.76 -4.66 11.00
CA VAL A 69 -4.14 -5.56 12.08
C VAL A 69 -2.90 -6.23 12.63
N GLU A 70 -2.47 -5.78 13.80
CA GLU A 70 -1.32 -6.35 14.50
C GLU A 70 -1.75 -7.64 15.20
N TRP A 71 -1.26 -8.77 14.70
CA TRP A 71 -1.66 -10.11 15.15
C TRP A 71 -1.60 -10.28 16.67
N ALA A 72 -0.48 -9.91 17.30
CA ALA A 72 -0.34 -10.00 18.76
C ALA A 72 -1.28 -9.07 19.54
N ARG A 73 -1.83 -8.03 18.89
CA ARG A 73 -2.72 -7.09 19.58
C ARG A 73 -4.16 -7.60 19.68
N VAL A 74 -4.55 -8.45 18.76
CA VAL A 74 -5.90 -9.04 18.71
C VAL A 74 -5.95 -10.45 19.27
N SER A 75 -4.82 -10.99 19.74
CA SER A 75 -4.71 -12.34 20.32
C SER A 75 -4.10 -12.31 21.72
N ASP A 76 -4.08 -13.45 22.41
CA ASP A 76 -3.30 -13.62 23.65
C ASP A 76 -1.80 -13.59 23.33
N ALA A 77 -1.24 -12.37 23.37
CA ALA A 77 0.07 -12.06 22.84
C ALA A 77 1.22 -12.79 23.53
N ASP A 78 1.16 -12.89 24.85
CA ASP A 78 2.24 -13.37 25.70
C ASP A 78 2.15 -14.88 26.00
N SER A 79 1.06 -15.55 25.57
CA SER A 79 0.92 -16.98 25.76
C SER A 79 2.06 -17.76 25.07
N PRO A 80 2.73 -18.67 25.75
CA PRO A 80 3.75 -19.53 25.14
C PRO A 80 3.17 -20.63 24.23
N THR A 81 1.86 -20.87 24.31
CA THR A 81 1.13 -21.86 23.52
C THR A 81 -0.13 -21.25 22.94
N PRO A 82 -0.55 -21.66 21.73
CA PRO A 82 -1.82 -21.20 21.18
C PRO A 82 -2.99 -21.71 22.02
N SER A 83 -4.01 -20.88 22.22
CA SER A 83 -5.28 -21.33 22.79
C SER A 83 -6.01 -22.23 21.78
N ALA A 84 -6.67 -23.29 22.26
CA ALA A 84 -7.56 -24.10 21.42
C ALA A 84 -8.78 -23.30 20.94
N ASN A 85 -9.22 -22.32 21.74
CA ASN A 85 -10.28 -21.37 21.40
C ASN A 85 -9.76 -19.96 21.68
N PRO A 86 -9.04 -19.35 20.72
CA PRO A 86 -8.51 -17.99 20.90
C PRO A 86 -9.65 -16.98 21.07
N ASP A 87 -9.55 -16.15 22.10
CA ASP A 87 -10.40 -14.98 22.26
C ASP A 87 -9.76 -13.81 21.50
N TRP A 88 -10.32 -13.50 20.33
CA TRP A 88 -9.79 -12.46 19.47
C TRP A 88 -10.43 -11.12 19.80
N ASP A 89 -9.64 -10.12 20.16
CA ASP A 89 -10.13 -8.74 20.37
C ASP A 89 -10.32 -7.99 19.03
N TRP A 90 -11.46 -8.22 18.41
CA TRP A 90 -11.84 -7.51 17.17
C TRP A 90 -12.56 -6.17 17.42
N GLY A 91 -12.95 -5.87 18.67
CA GLY A 91 -13.82 -4.75 19.01
C GLY A 91 -13.41 -3.38 18.44
N PRO A 92 -12.14 -2.95 18.54
CA PRO A 92 -11.70 -1.69 17.92
C PRO A 92 -11.81 -1.69 16.41
N ILE A 93 -11.53 -2.83 15.75
CA ILE A 93 -11.57 -2.99 14.29
C ILE A 93 -13.03 -3.00 13.82
N ASP A 94 -13.93 -3.68 14.53
CA ASP A 94 -15.36 -3.69 14.24
C ASP A 94 -15.94 -2.27 14.18
N ARG A 95 -15.69 -1.48 15.24
CA ARG A 95 -16.13 -0.08 15.29
C ARG A 95 -15.58 0.76 14.14
N ALA A 96 -14.30 0.55 13.80
CA ALA A 96 -13.66 1.28 12.71
C ALA A 96 -14.27 0.93 11.35
N ILE A 97 -14.58 -0.35 11.11
CA ILE A 97 -15.23 -0.83 9.87
C ILE A 97 -16.64 -0.22 9.74
N ASP A 98 -17.44 -0.28 10.82
CA ASP A 98 -18.79 0.27 10.82
C ASP A 98 -18.80 1.79 10.60
N THR A 99 -17.87 2.49 11.24
CA THR A 99 -17.71 3.93 11.04
C THR A 99 -17.28 4.23 9.60
N ALA A 100 -16.29 3.51 9.05
CA ALA A 100 -15.86 3.69 7.66
C ALA A 100 -17.02 3.50 6.67
N ALA A 101 -17.86 2.47 6.89
CA ALA A 101 -19.03 2.21 6.07
C ALA A 101 -20.05 3.36 6.14
N ALA A 102 -20.29 3.95 7.32
CA ALA A 102 -21.17 5.10 7.50
C ALA A 102 -20.66 6.34 6.70
N TYR A 103 -19.34 6.48 6.52
CA TYR A 103 -18.73 7.52 5.68
C TYR A 103 -18.54 7.10 4.21
N GLY A 104 -19.14 6.00 3.78
CA GLY A 104 -19.10 5.53 2.39
C GLY A 104 -17.76 4.90 1.98
N MET A 105 -16.97 4.44 2.91
CA MET A 105 -15.70 3.75 2.66
C MET A 105 -15.83 2.24 2.92
N ARG A 106 -15.23 1.43 2.04
CA ARG A 106 -14.98 0.00 2.29
C ARG A 106 -13.68 -0.15 3.06
N THR A 107 -13.51 -1.26 3.75
CA THR A 107 -12.30 -1.51 4.52
C THR A 107 -11.45 -2.59 3.87
N GLN A 108 -10.12 -2.44 3.96
CA GLN A 108 -9.15 -3.51 3.71
C GLN A 108 -8.30 -3.73 4.97
N LEU A 109 -7.97 -4.98 5.24
CA LEU A 109 -7.15 -5.37 6.39
C LEU A 109 -5.78 -5.84 5.92
N ALA A 110 -4.72 -5.24 6.48
CA ALA A 110 -3.36 -5.75 6.37
C ALA A 110 -3.08 -6.61 7.61
N LEU A 111 -3.08 -7.93 7.44
CA LEU A 111 -2.85 -8.88 8.53
C LEU A 111 -1.34 -9.02 8.79
N ALA A 112 -0.82 -8.39 9.85
CA ALA A 112 0.61 -8.20 10.05
C ALA A 112 1.11 -8.54 11.46
N GLY A 113 2.45 -8.50 11.64
CA GLY A 113 3.08 -8.57 12.95
C GLY A 113 2.85 -7.31 13.79
N PRO A 114 3.29 -7.33 15.09
CA PRO A 114 4.04 -8.41 15.72
C PRO A 114 3.24 -9.73 15.83
N ALA A 115 3.97 -10.86 15.79
CA ALA A 115 3.36 -12.16 16.07
C ALA A 115 3.28 -12.40 17.59
N PRO A 116 2.29 -13.16 18.07
CA PRO A 116 2.27 -13.65 19.45
C PRO A 116 3.51 -14.46 19.79
N ALA A 117 3.80 -14.63 21.06
CA ALA A 117 4.98 -15.34 21.53
C ALA A 117 5.06 -16.77 20.97
N TYR A 118 3.95 -17.51 20.99
CA TYR A 118 3.87 -18.89 20.50
C TYR A 118 4.13 -19.03 18.99
N ALA A 119 3.89 -17.97 18.22
CA ALA A 119 4.03 -17.95 16.76
C ALA A 119 5.32 -17.25 16.28
N SER A 120 6.13 -16.74 17.21
CA SER A 120 7.42 -16.13 16.91
C SER A 120 8.56 -17.10 17.19
N GLY A 121 9.50 -17.24 16.24
CA GLY A 121 10.68 -18.09 16.44
C GLY A 121 11.61 -17.68 17.58
N THR A 122 11.33 -16.55 18.26
CA THR A 122 12.02 -16.14 19.50
C THR A 122 11.24 -16.49 20.75
N GLY A 123 10.00 -16.94 20.65
CA GLY A 123 9.11 -17.12 21.80
C GLY A 123 8.73 -15.81 22.48
N ARG A 124 8.78 -14.68 21.78
CA ARG A 124 8.49 -13.34 22.32
C ARG A 124 7.74 -12.49 21.31
N VAL A 125 6.85 -11.63 21.82
CA VAL A 125 6.26 -10.54 21.04
C VAL A 125 7.31 -9.49 20.76
N SER A 126 7.66 -9.27 19.51
CA SER A 126 8.66 -8.27 19.11
C SER A 126 8.52 -7.84 17.67
N ILE A 127 8.95 -6.62 17.37
CA ILE A 127 9.28 -6.15 16.03
C ILE A 127 10.80 -5.89 16.00
N PRO A 128 11.53 -6.45 15.03
CA PRO A 128 11.08 -7.33 13.95
C PRO A 128 10.63 -8.71 14.44
N VAL A 129 9.68 -9.30 13.71
CA VAL A 129 9.27 -10.67 13.96
C VAL A 129 10.32 -11.63 13.39
N TRP A 130 10.81 -12.52 14.23
CA TRP A 130 11.80 -13.52 13.85
C TRP A 130 11.12 -14.84 13.49
N ASN A 131 11.25 -15.25 12.22
CA ASN A 131 10.80 -16.56 11.72
C ASN A 131 9.39 -16.95 12.21
N PRO A 132 8.36 -16.15 11.86
CA PRO A 132 6.98 -16.42 12.26
C PRO A 132 6.48 -17.75 11.68
N ASP A 133 5.61 -18.44 12.43
CA ASP A 133 5.03 -19.72 12.06
C ASP A 133 3.88 -19.55 11.05
N PRO A 134 3.96 -20.14 9.84
CA PRO A 134 2.91 -20.01 8.84
C PRO A 134 1.60 -20.73 9.20
N ALA A 135 1.63 -21.82 9.99
CA ALA A 135 0.42 -22.55 10.37
C ALA A 135 -0.42 -21.70 11.34
N HIS A 136 0.19 -21.17 12.38
CA HIS A 136 -0.47 -20.24 13.29
C HIS A 136 -0.92 -18.95 12.60
N TYR A 137 -0.17 -18.48 11.59
CA TYR A 137 -0.60 -17.35 10.78
C TYR A 137 -1.85 -17.68 9.95
N ALA A 138 -1.99 -18.90 9.43
CA ALA A 138 -3.20 -19.35 8.75
C ALA A 138 -4.42 -19.33 9.67
N ASP A 139 -4.27 -19.72 10.93
CA ASP A 139 -5.37 -19.68 11.91
C ASP A 139 -5.81 -18.25 12.20
N PHE A 140 -4.88 -17.33 12.38
CA PHE A 140 -5.17 -15.91 12.50
C PHE A 140 -5.89 -15.34 11.25
N ALA A 141 -5.39 -15.65 10.07
CA ALA A 141 -5.98 -15.19 8.80
C ALA A 141 -7.38 -15.77 8.59
N ARG A 142 -7.60 -17.03 8.97
CA ARG A 142 -8.92 -17.68 8.92
C ARG A 142 -9.89 -17.04 9.89
N ALA A 143 -9.45 -16.80 11.14
CA ALA A 143 -10.27 -16.13 12.16
C ALA A 143 -10.70 -14.73 11.71
N ALA A 144 -9.78 -13.94 11.16
CA ALA A 144 -10.10 -12.63 10.59
C ALA A 144 -11.10 -12.73 9.44
N ALA A 145 -10.89 -13.67 8.51
CA ALA A 145 -11.79 -13.84 7.38
C ALA A 145 -13.21 -14.29 7.82
N GLN A 146 -13.30 -15.18 8.81
CA GLN A 146 -14.58 -15.62 9.38
C GLN A 146 -15.32 -14.48 10.08
N HIS A 147 -14.62 -13.73 10.92
CA HIS A 147 -15.22 -12.64 11.69
C HIS A 147 -15.70 -11.49 10.80
N PHE A 148 -14.94 -11.15 9.77
CA PHE A 148 -15.25 -10.00 8.90
C PHE A 148 -15.91 -10.39 7.58
N GLN A 149 -16.38 -11.62 7.42
CA GLN A 149 -17.05 -12.08 6.21
C GLN A 149 -18.28 -11.19 5.87
N GLY A 150 -18.36 -10.75 4.61
CA GLY A 150 -19.41 -9.84 4.15
C GLY A 150 -19.19 -8.36 4.50
N ARG A 151 -18.24 -8.02 5.39
CA ARG A 151 -17.89 -6.64 5.79
C ARG A 151 -16.56 -6.16 5.21
N VAL A 152 -15.60 -7.07 5.02
CA VAL A 152 -14.30 -6.81 4.44
C VAL A 152 -14.12 -7.63 3.16
N ASP A 153 -13.76 -6.98 2.08
CA ASP A 153 -13.63 -7.59 0.75
C ASP A 153 -12.17 -7.67 0.25
N ARG A 154 -11.22 -7.13 1.03
CA ARG A 154 -9.81 -7.10 0.65
C ARG A 154 -8.91 -7.30 1.87
N TYR A 155 -7.95 -8.22 1.73
CA TYR A 155 -6.92 -8.51 2.70
C TYR A 155 -5.55 -8.36 2.04
N SER A 156 -4.53 -7.98 2.82
CA SER A 156 -3.14 -8.11 2.43
C SER A 156 -2.36 -8.88 3.50
N ILE A 157 -1.36 -9.62 3.05
CA ILE A 157 -0.57 -10.53 3.90
C ILE A 157 0.72 -9.84 4.32
N TRP A 158 0.89 -9.68 5.64
CA TRP A 158 2.03 -9.06 6.30
C TRP A 158 2.13 -7.55 6.05
N ASN A 159 3.22 -6.93 6.59
CA ASN A 159 3.62 -5.55 6.31
C ASN A 159 5.12 -5.51 6.06
N GLU A 160 5.56 -4.84 5.01
CA GLU A 160 6.95 -4.57 4.64
C GLU A 160 7.92 -5.76 4.80
N PRO A 161 7.61 -6.96 4.26
CA PRO A 161 8.40 -8.17 4.52
C PRO A 161 9.81 -8.10 3.91
N ASN A 162 10.08 -7.20 2.98
CA ASN A 162 11.40 -6.94 2.44
C ASN A 162 12.23 -5.94 3.28
N TYR A 163 11.72 -5.52 4.45
CA TYR A 163 12.32 -4.57 5.36
C TYR A 163 12.64 -5.23 6.73
N PRO A 164 13.90 -5.14 7.20
CA PRO A 164 14.32 -5.85 8.42
C PRO A 164 13.68 -5.34 9.71
N ALA A 165 12.92 -4.24 9.65
CA ALA A 165 12.15 -3.79 10.81
C ALA A 165 10.88 -4.63 11.02
N TRP A 166 10.41 -5.38 10.01
CA TRP A 166 9.17 -6.15 10.10
C TRP A 166 9.37 -7.66 10.11
N LEU A 167 10.35 -8.16 9.34
CA LEU A 167 10.55 -9.60 9.19
C LEU A 167 12.04 -9.95 9.20
N GLU A 168 12.45 -10.85 10.08
CA GLU A 168 13.83 -11.33 10.23
C GLU A 168 13.89 -12.87 10.31
N PRO A 169 14.99 -13.50 9.84
CA PRO A 169 16.17 -12.91 9.21
C PRO A 169 15.93 -12.51 7.74
N GLN A 170 16.33 -11.31 7.34
CA GLN A 170 16.11 -10.78 5.98
C GLN A 170 16.70 -11.63 4.86
N SER A 171 17.76 -12.39 5.13
CA SER A 171 18.33 -13.33 4.15
C SER A 171 17.34 -14.45 3.74
N ARG A 172 16.37 -14.76 4.59
CA ARG A 172 15.32 -15.76 4.38
C ARG A 172 13.93 -15.14 4.21
N SER A 173 13.79 -13.80 4.28
CA SER A 173 12.49 -13.15 4.23
C SER A 173 11.66 -13.51 2.99
N PRO A 174 12.21 -13.71 1.78
CA PRO A 174 11.40 -14.12 0.64
C PRO A 174 10.76 -15.51 0.82
N GLN A 175 11.48 -16.46 1.42
CA GLN A 175 10.98 -17.82 1.65
C GLN A 175 9.96 -17.85 2.78
N MET A 176 10.25 -17.16 3.89
CA MET A 176 9.33 -17.03 5.03
C MET A 176 8.04 -16.35 4.61
N TYR A 177 8.15 -15.22 3.92
CA TYR A 177 6.98 -14.51 3.43
C TYR A 177 6.16 -15.35 2.45
N ARG A 178 6.82 -16.10 1.56
CA ARG A 178 6.12 -16.99 0.64
C ARG A 178 5.28 -18.03 1.39
N ALA A 179 5.81 -18.61 2.47
CA ALA A 179 5.09 -19.57 3.31
C ALA A 179 3.91 -18.90 4.05
N LEU A 180 4.12 -17.72 4.65
CA LEU A 180 3.06 -16.92 5.29
C LEU A 180 1.96 -16.56 4.28
N TYR A 181 2.37 -16.12 3.08
CA TYR A 181 1.44 -15.71 2.04
C TYR A 181 0.56 -16.88 1.60
N GLN A 182 1.14 -18.05 1.29
CA GLN A 182 0.36 -19.21 0.89
C GLN A 182 -0.61 -19.65 1.99
N ALA A 183 -0.13 -19.72 3.23
CA ALA A 183 -0.94 -20.11 4.38
C ALA A 183 -2.11 -19.13 4.62
N GLY A 184 -1.86 -17.83 4.59
CA GLY A 184 -2.90 -16.80 4.74
C GLY A 184 -3.85 -16.73 3.54
N TYR A 185 -3.33 -16.85 2.30
CA TYR A 185 -4.15 -16.87 1.10
C TYR A 185 -5.15 -18.04 1.12
N ASP A 186 -4.66 -19.26 1.36
CA ASP A 186 -5.49 -20.46 1.39
C ASP A 186 -6.52 -20.39 2.54
N ALA A 187 -6.12 -19.88 3.70
CA ALA A 187 -7.00 -19.69 4.85
C ALA A 187 -8.14 -18.71 4.55
N ILE A 188 -7.84 -17.53 3.99
CA ILE A 188 -8.86 -16.53 3.62
C ILE A 188 -9.78 -17.08 2.52
N LYS A 189 -9.20 -17.65 1.46
CA LYS A 189 -9.98 -18.19 0.33
C LYS A 189 -10.86 -19.38 0.71
N SER A 190 -10.51 -20.13 1.75
CA SER A 190 -11.35 -21.23 2.26
C SER A 190 -12.61 -20.74 2.95
N VAL A 191 -12.61 -19.50 3.47
CA VAL A 191 -13.75 -18.84 4.14
C VAL A 191 -14.53 -17.98 3.16
N ASP A 192 -13.85 -17.11 2.44
CA ASP A 192 -14.44 -16.21 1.45
C ASP A 192 -13.67 -16.29 0.13
N PRO A 193 -14.09 -17.14 -0.81
CA PRO A 193 -13.47 -17.25 -2.13
C PRO A 193 -13.52 -15.95 -2.94
N SER A 194 -14.45 -15.03 -2.62
CA SER A 194 -14.63 -13.76 -3.32
C SER A 194 -13.70 -12.65 -2.82
N ALA A 195 -13.19 -12.76 -1.60
CA ALA A 195 -12.30 -11.76 -1.02
C ALA A 195 -11.01 -11.61 -1.85
N GLN A 196 -10.59 -10.37 -2.06
CA GLN A 196 -9.30 -10.09 -2.69
C GLN A 196 -8.17 -10.29 -1.68
N VAL A 197 -7.15 -11.08 -2.03
CA VAL A 197 -5.96 -11.29 -1.20
C VAL A 197 -4.73 -10.75 -1.93
N LEU A 198 -4.16 -9.68 -1.41
CA LEU A 198 -3.01 -8.99 -1.99
C LEU A 198 -1.70 -9.61 -1.47
N ILE A 199 -0.74 -9.77 -2.39
CA ILE A 199 0.65 -10.14 -2.09
C ILE A 199 1.53 -8.90 -2.14
N GLY A 200 2.52 -8.78 -1.24
CA GLY A 200 3.53 -7.73 -1.34
C GLY A 200 3.70 -6.90 -0.09
N GLU A 201 2.98 -5.77 0.03
CA GLU A 201 3.17 -4.72 1.07
C GLU A 201 4.64 -4.29 1.17
N THR A 202 5.33 -4.12 0.02
CA THR A 202 6.79 -3.95 0.00
C THR A 202 7.21 -2.50 0.11
N VAL A 203 8.31 -2.25 0.89
CA VAL A 203 9.01 -0.95 0.80
C VAL A 203 9.64 -0.77 -0.59
N PRO A 204 9.78 0.49 -1.07
CA PRO A 204 10.12 0.75 -2.47
C PRO A 204 11.59 0.59 -2.83
N TYR A 205 12.48 0.40 -1.86
CA TYR A 205 13.92 0.35 -2.11
C TYR A 205 14.68 -0.57 -1.13
N GLY A 206 15.86 -1.02 -1.57
CA GLY A 206 16.83 -1.76 -0.75
C GLY A 206 17.96 -0.86 -0.27
N GLY A 207 18.54 -1.20 0.87
CA GLY A 207 19.68 -0.48 1.43
C GLY A 207 19.99 -0.83 2.87
N LYS A 208 21.04 -0.24 3.43
CA LYS A 208 21.40 -0.42 4.83
C LYS A 208 20.42 0.33 5.74
N VAL A 209 19.83 -0.38 6.67
CA VAL A 209 19.03 0.19 7.75
C VAL A 209 19.88 0.22 9.00
N VAL A 210 20.09 1.42 9.55
CA VAL A 210 20.82 1.63 10.82
C VAL A 210 19.85 2.25 11.79
N ILE A 211 19.40 1.48 12.78
CA ILE A 211 18.67 2.05 13.92
C ILE A 211 19.72 2.66 14.86
N LYS A 212 19.74 3.98 14.95
CA LYS A 212 20.56 4.71 15.92
C LYS A 212 19.73 4.82 17.20
N THR A 213 20.01 3.98 18.19
CA THR A 213 19.50 4.16 19.54
C THR A 213 20.29 5.26 20.23
N LYS A 214 19.64 6.35 20.61
CA LYS A 214 20.22 7.34 21.51
C LYS A 214 20.12 6.79 22.93
N VAL A 215 21.22 6.36 23.50
CA VAL A 215 21.29 6.08 24.94
C VAL A 215 21.61 7.40 25.63
N LYS A 216 20.72 7.88 26.51
CA LYS A 216 21.03 8.96 27.45
C LYS A 216 21.89 8.37 28.55
N ASP A 217 22.97 9.05 28.93
CA ASP A 217 23.69 8.69 30.15
C ASP A 217 22.89 9.08 31.38
N GLU A 218 23.19 8.44 32.48
CA GLU A 218 22.47 8.59 33.77
C GLU A 218 22.60 10.00 34.36
N HIS A 219 23.35 10.90 33.75
CA HIS A 219 23.66 12.23 34.26
C HIS A 219 23.18 13.38 33.37
N GLY A 220 22.35 13.11 32.36
CA GLY A 220 21.70 14.16 31.55
C GLY A 220 22.62 15.00 30.68
N LYS A 221 23.92 14.69 30.59
CA LYS A 221 24.88 15.39 29.74
C LYS A 221 24.90 14.79 28.31
N LYS A 222 25.11 15.64 27.32
CA LYS A 222 25.08 15.38 25.87
C LYS A 222 25.51 13.95 25.51
N ALA A 223 24.54 13.14 25.14
CA ALA A 223 24.75 11.76 24.79
C ALA A 223 25.79 11.63 23.65
N ARG A 224 26.92 11.02 23.95
CA ARG A 224 27.80 10.44 22.95
C ARG A 224 26.96 9.44 22.16
N THR A 225 26.89 9.59 20.85
CA THR A 225 26.21 8.62 19.99
C THR A 225 27.00 7.32 20.06
N VAL A 226 26.66 6.46 21.01
CA VAL A 226 27.16 5.08 21.02
C VAL A 226 26.41 4.36 19.94
N SER A 227 27.06 4.18 18.79
CA SER A 227 26.56 3.32 17.71
C SER A 227 26.66 1.83 18.10
N LYS A 228 26.00 1.43 19.21
CA LYS A 228 25.53 0.06 19.37
C LYS A 228 24.25 -0.09 18.57
N GLY A 229 24.27 0.36 17.30
CA GLY A 229 23.23 0.06 16.36
C GLY A 229 23.27 -1.44 16.15
N LYS A 230 22.26 -2.15 16.69
CA LYS A 230 21.95 -3.48 16.21
C LYS A 230 21.85 -3.32 14.69
N ARG A 231 22.78 -3.91 13.94
CA ARG A 231 22.70 -3.92 12.47
C ARG A 231 21.47 -4.75 12.17
N LEU A 232 20.33 -4.09 11.96
CA LEU A 232 19.27 -4.71 11.24
C LEU A 232 19.82 -5.01 9.86
N GLY A 233 19.46 -6.16 9.29
CA GLY A 233 19.92 -6.59 7.99
C GLY A 233 19.76 -5.53 6.89
N LEU A 234 20.14 -5.83 5.68
CA LEU A 234 19.89 -4.94 4.54
C LEU A 234 18.46 -5.11 4.07
N ALA A 235 17.70 -4.02 3.99
CA ALA A 235 16.43 -4.04 3.26
C ALA A 235 16.69 -4.54 1.83
N THR A 236 15.88 -5.47 1.34
CA THR A 236 16.01 -5.99 -0.01
C THR A 236 15.15 -5.17 -0.98
N ALA A 237 15.75 -4.67 -2.07
CA ALA A 237 15.00 -3.95 -3.10
C ALA A 237 13.80 -4.75 -3.60
N PRO A 238 12.60 -4.15 -3.76
CA PRO A 238 11.35 -4.87 -3.94
C PRO A 238 11.34 -5.80 -5.14
N LEU A 239 11.90 -5.40 -6.28
CA LEU A 239 11.88 -6.28 -7.47
C LEU A 239 12.85 -7.46 -7.34
N LYS A 240 13.99 -7.29 -6.65
CA LYS A 240 14.89 -8.40 -6.32
C LYS A 240 14.20 -9.38 -5.36
N TRP A 241 13.55 -8.84 -4.34
CA TRP A 241 12.82 -9.62 -3.34
C TRP A 241 11.64 -10.37 -3.97
N LEU A 242 10.82 -9.69 -4.79
CA LEU A 242 9.68 -10.26 -5.49
C LEU A 242 10.08 -11.43 -6.41
N ARG A 243 11.21 -11.31 -7.13
CA ARG A 243 11.73 -12.45 -7.92
C ARG A 243 12.08 -13.65 -7.04
N ALA A 244 12.61 -13.43 -5.84
CA ALA A 244 12.90 -14.50 -4.91
C ALA A 244 11.64 -15.16 -4.34
N VAL A 245 10.62 -14.37 -3.97
CA VAL A 245 9.30 -14.86 -3.55
C VAL A 245 8.63 -15.68 -4.65
N ALA A 246 8.66 -15.20 -5.88
CA ALA A 246 8.09 -15.88 -7.04
C ALA A 246 8.98 -16.99 -7.61
N CYS A 247 10.09 -17.34 -6.94
CA CYS A 247 11.02 -18.40 -7.33
C CYS A 247 11.53 -18.28 -8.77
N VAL A 248 11.85 -17.07 -9.23
CA VAL A 248 12.46 -16.86 -10.54
C VAL A 248 13.88 -16.31 -10.42
N ASN A 249 14.67 -16.50 -11.46
CA ASN A 249 15.99 -15.90 -11.58
C ASN A 249 15.91 -14.45 -12.13
N LYS A 250 17.06 -13.76 -12.30
CA LYS A 250 17.12 -12.40 -12.86
C LYS A 250 16.50 -12.25 -14.25
N ARG A 251 16.41 -13.35 -15.02
CA ARG A 251 15.77 -13.41 -16.35
C ARG A 251 14.30 -13.84 -16.28
N TYR A 252 13.70 -13.91 -15.09
CA TYR A 252 12.33 -14.37 -14.82
C TYR A 252 12.07 -15.83 -15.26
N LYS A 253 13.08 -16.69 -15.38
CA LYS A 253 12.90 -18.14 -15.54
C LYS A 253 12.63 -18.77 -14.18
N ARG A 254 11.57 -19.59 -14.11
CA ARG A 254 11.19 -20.33 -12.89
C ARG A 254 12.28 -21.31 -12.47
N LYS A 255 12.46 -21.46 -11.16
CA LYS A 255 13.29 -22.52 -10.57
C LYS A 255 12.49 -23.82 -10.51
N LYS A 256 13.15 -24.96 -10.71
CA LYS A 256 12.53 -26.28 -10.56
C LYS A 256 12.05 -26.48 -9.11
N GLY A 257 10.96 -27.22 -8.93
CA GLY A 257 10.41 -27.58 -7.60
C GLY A 257 9.70 -26.44 -6.87
N CYS A 258 9.51 -25.27 -7.48
CA CYS A 258 8.79 -24.16 -6.87
C CYS A 258 7.43 -23.99 -7.55
N ALA A 259 6.34 -24.19 -6.80
CA ALA A 259 4.98 -24.04 -7.32
C ALA A 259 4.70 -22.56 -7.70
N PRO A 260 3.84 -22.28 -8.69
CA PRO A 260 3.35 -20.92 -8.94
C PRO A 260 2.63 -20.34 -7.73
N LEU A 261 2.60 -19.00 -7.64
CA LEU A 261 1.76 -18.28 -6.71
C LEU A 261 0.58 -17.64 -7.46
N GLN A 262 -0.58 -17.62 -6.81
CA GLN A 262 -1.74 -16.82 -7.21
C GLN A 262 -1.96 -15.69 -6.22
N ALA A 263 -2.47 -14.55 -6.71
CA ALA A 263 -2.87 -13.41 -5.90
C ALA A 263 -3.92 -12.58 -6.64
N ASP A 264 -4.71 -11.80 -5.92
CA ASP A 264 -5.71 -10.94 -6.55
C ASP A 264 -5.17 -9.53 -6.85
N GLY A 265 -3.98 -9.19 -6.33
CA GLY A 265 -3.27 -7.96 -6.59
C GLY A 265 -1.93 -7.89 -5.86
N TYR A 266 -1.16 -6.85 -6.16
CA TYR A 266 0.14 -6.58 -5.54
C TYR A 266 0.09 -5.29 -4.72
N ALA A 267 0.31 -5.39 -3.42
CA ALA A 267 0.38 -4.26 -2.50
C ALA A 267 1.80 -3.70 -2.42
N HIS A 268 1.93 -2.37 -2.37
CA HIS A 268 3.23 -1.71 -2.41
C HIS A 268 3.20 -0.33 -1.76
N HIS A 269 4.25 0.04 -1.05
CA HIS A 269 4.44 1.35 -0.43
C HIS A 269 5.39 2.20 -1.30
N PRO A 270 4.88 3.14 -2.13
CA PRO A 270 5.68 3.80 -3.15
C PRO A 270 6.44 5.04 -2.64
N TYR A 271 6.80 5.11 -1.36
CA TYR A 271 7.55 6.24 -0.82
C TYR A 271 8.75 6.59 -1.70
N ASP A 272 8.94 7.86 -1.99
CA ASP A 272 10.06 8.35 -2.78
C ASP A 272 11.26 8.80 -1.91
N LEU A 273 11.21 8.47 -0.64
CA LEU A 273 12.26 8.73 0.33
C LEU A 273 13.38 7.70 0.17
N ILE A 274 14.61 8.15 0.05
CA ILE A 274 15.80 7.32 0.27
C ILE A 274 16.12 7.41 1.77
N PHE A 275 16.55 6.31 2.38
CA PHE A 275 17.00 6.34 3.79
C PHE A 275 18.02 7.45 4.02
N GLY A 276 17.59 8.52 4.70
CA GLY A 276 18.42 9.68 5.06
C GLY A 276 18.48 10.82 4.03
N ALA A 277 17.84 10.71 2.88
CA ALA A 277 17.69 11.81 1.92
C ALA A 277 16.27 12.36 1.88
N ALA A 278 16.12 13.63 1.50
CA ALA A 278 14.82 14.24 1.26
C ALA A 278 14.13 13.60 0.04
N ALA A 279 12.79 13.58 0.05
CA ALA A 279 12.00 13.15 -1.08
C ALA A 279 12.32 13.96 -2.34
N THR A 280 12.33 13.30 -3.48
CA THR A 280 12.46 13.92 -4.80
C THR A 280 11.08 14.16 -5.41
N SER A 281 11.00 14.93 -6.50
CA SER A 281 9.72 15.15 -7.16
C SER A 281 9.11 13.82 -7.66
N PRO A 282 7.82 13.55 -7.40
CA PRO A 282 7.12 12.40 -7.96
C PRO A 282 7.13 12.35 -9.48
N MET A 283 7.25 13.51 -10.10
CA MET A 283 7.32 13.66 -11.57
C MET A 283 8.69 13.33 -12.17
N SER A 284 9.72 13.08 -11.34
CA SER A 284 11.01 12.60 -11.81
C SER A 284 10.83 11.25 -12.50
N LYS A 285 11.49 11.06 -13.64
CA LYS A 285 11.47 9.79 -14.38
C LYS A 285 12.62 8.86 -13.98
N THR A 286 13.46 9.28 -13.06
CA THR A 286 14.66 8.55 -12.66
C THR A 286 14.70 8.33 -11.16
N PHE A 287 15.17 7.15 -10.79
CA PHE A 287 15.47 6.80 -9.41
C PHE A 287 16.58 5.73 -9.42
N PRO A 288 17.61 5.85 -8.55
CA PRO A 288 18.74 4.93 -8.55
C PRO A 288 18.31 3.50 -8.21
N GLY A 289 19.08 2.53 -8.76
CA GLY A 289 18.87 1.10 -8.55
C GLY A 289 17.70 0.53 -9.37
N PRO A 290 17.99 -0.41 -10.29
CA PRO A 290 16.98 -0.94 -11.23
C PRO A 290 15.90 -1.81 -10.56
N ASP A 291 16.18 -2.30 -9.35
CA ASP A 291 15.26 -3.13 -8.56
C ASP A 291 14.42 -2.32 -7.54
N ASN A 292 14.62 -1.00 -7.47
CA ASN A 292 13.82 -0.09 -6.67
C ASN A 292 12.58 0.38 -7.46
N ALA A 293 11.48 0.60 -6.74
CA ALA A 293 10.20 0.95 -7.35
C ALA A 293 9.43 2.03 -6.55
N PRO A 294 10.02 3.20 -6.26
CA PRO A 294 9.25 4.31 -5.70
C PRO A 294 8.25 4.84 -6.74
N ILE A 295 7.42 5.81 -6.32
CA ILE A 295 6.34 6.38 -7.14
C ILE A 295 6.81 6.81 -8.54
N GLN A 296 8.02 7.36 -8.67
CA GLN A 296 8.59 7.81 -9.95
C GLN A 296 8.82 6.67 -10.95
N THR A 297 8.96 5.45 -10.47
CA THR A 297 9.38 4.30 -11.30
C THR A 297 8.45 3.09 -11.20
N LEU A 298 7.16 3.30 -10.89
CA LEU A 298 6.13 2.25 -10.85
C LEU A 298 6.06 1.40 -12.12
N GLY A 299 6.44 1.95 -13.27
CA GLY A 299 6.56 1.20 -14.52
C GLY A 299 7.51 0.01 -14.43
N ARG A 300 8.54 0.06 -13.55
CA ARG A 300 9.44 -1.08 -13.28
C ARG A 300 8.69 -2.22 -12.59
N LEU A 301 7.87 -1.89 -11.58
CA LEU A 301 7.02 -2.85 -10.87
C LEU A 301 6.02 -3.50 -11.81
N ARG A 302 5.29 -2.70 -12.60
CA ARG A 302 4.37 -3.20 -13.61
C ARG A 302 5.05 -4.18 -14.57
N THR A 303 6.21 -3.80 -15.11
CA THR A 303 6.99 -4.67 -16.02
C THR A 303 7.43 -5.98 -15.35
N ALA A 304 7.79 -5.93 -14.06
CA ALA A 304 8.15 -7.12 -13.30
C ALA A 304 6.95 -8.06 -13.15
N LEU A 305 5.78 -7.54 -12.79
CA LEU A 305 4.54 -8.30 -12.68
C LEU A 305 4.11 -8.92 -14.01
N ASP A 306 4.27 -8.19 -15.14
CA ASP A 306 4.02 -8.73 -16.48
C ASP A 306 4.94 -9.92 -16.83
N LYS A 307 6.23 -9.81 -16.47
CA LYS A 307 7.20 -10.89 -16.69
C LYS A 307 6.90 -12.11 -15.81
N LEU A 308 6.44 -11.90 -14.57
CA LEU A 308 6.08 -12.98 -13.65
C LEU A 308 4.84 -13.74 -14.13
N ALA A 309 3.83 -13.05 -14.62
CA ALA A 309 2.64 -13.67 -15.20
C ALA A 309 2.98 -14.48 -16.46
N ARG A 310 3.76 -13.92 -17.40
CA ARG A 310 4.23 -14.65 -18.59
C ARG A 310 5.09 -15.88 -18.24
N ALA A 311 5.82 -15.84 -17.13
CA ALA A 311 6.59 -16.97 -16.63
C ALA A 311 5.73 -18.00 -15.86
N HIS A 312 4.43 -17.76 -15.70
CA HIS A 312 3.53 -18.54 -14.84
C HIS A 312 4.10 -18.74 -13.43
N ALA A 313 4.75 -17.70 -12.87
CA ALA A 313 5.37 -17.74 -11.55
C ALA A 313 4.53 -17.04 -10.49
N LEU A 314 3.87 -15.94 -10.88
CA LEU A 314 2.91 -15.20 -10.07
C LEU A 314 1.90 -14.52 -10.99
N SER A 315 0.61 -14.79 -10.80
CA SER A 315 -0.48 -14.23 -11.61
C SER A 315 -1.78 -14.21 -10.80
N THR A 316 -2.83 -13.59 -11.38
CA THR A 316 -4.19 -13.80 -10.88
C THR A 316 -4.60 -15.26 -11.08
N PRO A 317 -5.68 -15.74 -10.40
CA PRO A 317 -6.25 -17.07 -10.68
C PRO A 317 -6.59 -17.30 -12.16
N SER A 318 -6.91 -16.23 -12.90
CA SER A 318 -7.16 -16.29 -14.36
C SER A 318 -5.89 -16.18 -15.22
N GLY A 319 -4.69 -16.23 -14.62
CA GLY A 319 -3.41 -16.16 -15.33
C GLY A 319 -2.98 -14.75 -15.77
N LYS A 320 -3.73 -13.69 -15.45
CA LYS A 320 -3.40 -12.30 -15.82
C LYS A 320 -2.34 -11.71 -14.90
N PRO A 321 -1.58 -10.69 -15.37
CA PRO A 321 -0.71 -9.91 -14.50
C PRO A 321 -1.49 -9.19 -13.40
N LEU A 322 -0.90 -9.12 -12.19
CA LEU A 322 -1.55 -8.49 -11.03
C LEU A 322 -1.74 -6.98 -11.22
N ASP A 323 -2.87 -6.47 -10.78
CA ASP A 323 -3.07 -5.04 -10.54
C ASP A 323 -2.26 -4.58 -9.31
N ILE A 324 -2.00 -3.26 -9.22
CA ILE A 324 -1.15 -2.64 -8.21
C ILE A 324 -2.01 -1.82 -7.26
N TYR A 325 -1.82 -2.03 -5.97
CA TYR A 325 -2.45 -1.30 -4.89
C TYR A 325 -1.35 -0.59 -4.10
N LEU A 326 -1.40 0.74 -4.07
CA LEU A 326 -0.43 1.56 -3.35
C LEU A 326 -0.97 1.84 -1.96
N THR A 327 -0.64 0.94 -1.05
CA THR A 327 -1.29 0.74 0.25
C THR A 327 -0.72 1.58 1.38
N GLU A 328 0.32 2.37 1.12
CA GLU A 328 0.87 3.32 2.09
C GLU A 328 1.74 4.37 1.39
N SER A 329 1.48 5.66 1.64
CA SER A 329 2.33 6.76 1.18
C SER A 329 2.08 8.06 1.94
N GLY A 330 3.01 9.01 1.84
CA GLY A 330 2.90 10.33 2.46
C GLY A 330 4.25 11.04 2.51
N TYR A 331 4.23 12.33 2.88
CA TYR A 331 5.43 13.16 3.03
C TYR A 331 5.60 13.63 4.47
N PHE A 332 6.80 13.51 5.00
CA PHE A 332 7.12 13.83 6.38
C PHE A 332 6.99 15.33 6.68
N VAL A 333 6.23 15.65 7.71
CA VAL A 333 6.03 17.00 8.23
C VAL A 333 7.17 17.41 9.17
N SER A 334 7.69 16.45 9.93
CA SER A 334 8.74 16.69 10.93
C SER A 334 9.88 15.66 10.84
N GLY A 335 10.90 15.83 11.66
CA GLY A 335 12.05 14.95 11.74
C GLY A 335 13.06 15.15 10.59
N LYS A 336 14.01 14.19 10.47
CA LYS A 336 15.13 14.29 9.49
C LYS A 336 14.69 14.19 8.03
N ARG A 337 13.51 13.66 7.77
CA ARG A 337 12.98 13.45 6.41
C ARG A 337 11.95 14.51 6.03
N LYS A 338 11.74 15.53 6.88
CA LYS A 338 10.75 16.58 6.62
C LYS A 338 10.98 17.27 5.28
N LEU A 339 9.90 17.53 4.59
CA LEU A 339 9.87 18.44 3.45
C LEU A 339 9.32 19.79 3.88
N ALA A 340 9.76 20.86 3.20
CA ALA A 340 9.15 22.18 3.37
C ALA A 340 7.65 22.13 3.01
N PRO A 341 6.77 22.88 3.71
CA PRO A 341 5.33 22.86 3.48
C PRO A 341 4.94 23.06 2.01
N ALA A 342 5.55 24.02 1.31
CA ALA A 342 5.30 24.27 -0.11
C ALA A 342 5.64 23.05 -1.00
N LYS A 343 6.70 22.28 -0.66
CA LYS A 343 7.03 21.05 -1.40
C LYS A 343 6.03 19.95 -1.12
N ARG A 344 5.58 19.75 0.14
CA ARG A 344 4.55 18.77 0.47
C ARG A 344 3.26 19.07 -0.27
N ALA A 345 2.81 20.34 -0.23
CA ALA A 345 1.62 20.79 -0.93
C ALA A 345 1.69 20.59 -2.45
N ALA A 346 2.87 20.70 -3.05
CA ALA A 346 3.05 20.43 -4.47
C ALA A 346 3.17 18.93 -4.79
N PHE A 347 3.93 18.18 -4.00
CA PHE A 347 4.28 16.79 -4.31
C PHE A 347 3.15 15.79 -4.03
N LEU A 348 2.36 16.02 -2.97
CA LEU A 348 1.30 15.08 -2.62
C LEU A 348 0.27 14.90 -3.74
N PRO A 349 -0.37 15.96 -4.30
CA PRO A 349 -1.28 15.76 -5.43
C PRO A 349 -0.58 15.25 -6.70
N GLN A 350 0.71 15.56 -6.91
CA GLN A 350 1.49 14.98 -8.01
C GLN A 350 1.69 13.47 -7.85
N GLN A 351 1.90 12.99 -6.62
CA GLN A 351 2.04 11.57 -6.31
C GLN A 351 0.75 10.81 -6.66
N PHE A 352 -0.40 11.35 -6.26
CA PHE A 352 -1.71 10.81 -6.64
C PHE A 352 -1.96 10.87 -8.15
N GLN A 353 -1.55 11.96 -8.81
CA GLN A 353 -1.65 12.09 -10.27
C GLN A 353 -0.81 11.03 -10.99
N VAL A 354 0.44 10.80 -10.55
CA VAL A 354 1.31 9.77 -11.12
C VAL A 354 0.68 8.39 -10.93
N ALA A 355 0.17 8.08 -9.73
CA ALA A 355 -0.51 6.82 -9.47
C ALA A 355 -1.73 6.62 -10.37
N ALA A 356 -2.63 7.60 -10.43
CA ALA A 356 -3.86 7.55 -11.21
C ALA A 356 -3.65 7.46 -12.72
N THR A 357 -2.48 7.85 -13.22
CA THR A 357 -2.13 7.74 -14.66
C THR A 357 -1.34 6.49 -15.00
N GLN A 358 -0.98 5.65 -14.01
CA GLN A 358 -0.32 4.37 -14.29
C GLN A 358 -1.34 3.27 -14.61
N PRO A 359 -1.15 2.54 -15.72
CA PRO A 359 -1.98 1.38 -16.00
C PRO A 359 -1.94 0.35 -14.86
N ARG A 360 -3.11 -0.19 -14.50
CA ARG A 360 -3.30 -1.21 -13.45
C ARG A 360 -3.03 -0.75 -12.02
N VAL A 361 -2.78 0.53 -11.75
CA VAL A 361 -2.87 1.05 -10.38
C VAL A 361 -4.35 1.23 -10.02
N ARG A 362 -4.80 0.55 -8.97
CA ARG A 362 -6.20 0.51 -8.52
C ARG A 362 -6.46 1.32 -7.28
N GLU A 363 -5.42 1.60 -6.51
CA GLU A 363 -5.51 2.30 -5.23
C GLU A 363 -4.28 3.18 -5.00
N MET A 364 -4.50 4.31 -4.36
CA MET A 364 -3.47 5.16 -3.80
C MET A 364 -3.89 5.63 -2.40
N LEU A 365 -3.08 5.31 -1.40
CA LEU A 365 -3.36 5.57 0.00
C LEU A 365 -2.52 6.73 0.54
N GLN A 366 -3.16 7.62 1.29
CA GLN A 366 -2.53 8.59 2.19
C GLN A 366 -2.42 8.02 3.60
N TYR A 367 -1.23 7.97 4.14
CA TYR A 367 -0.88 7.55 5.49
C TYR A 367 -0.40 8.78 6.27
N ASN A 368 -0.93 9.16 7.25
CA ASN A 368 -1.92 9.33 8.21
C ASN A 368 -2.89 10.50 7.88
N VAL A 369 -3.93 10.71 8.71
CA VAL A 369 -4.76 11.92 8.74
C VAL A 369 -4.12 12.97 9.62
N PHE A 370 -3.77 12.61 10.85
CA PHE A 370 -3.06 13.49 11.78
C PHE A 370 -1.55 13.26 11.77
N VAL A 371 -0.81 14.31 12.08
CA VAL A 371 0.64 14.21 12.26
C VAL A 371 0.95 13.63 13.63
N PRO A 372 1.37 12.37 13.74
CA PRO A 372 1.71 11.80 15.05
C PRO A 372 2.97 12.49 15.63
N PRO A 373 3.15 12.50 16.95
CA PRO A 373 4.29 13.17 17.59
C PRO A 373 5.62 12.50 17.25
N THR A 374 5.59 11.22 16.91
CA THR A 374 6.77 10.42 16.53
C THR A 374 6.44 9.44 15.39
N GLY A 375 7.45 8.79 14.84
CA GLY A 375 7.25 7.77 13.80
C GLY A 375 7.05 8.34 12.40
N PHE A 376 5.96 7.96 11.74
CA PHE A 376 5.58 8.40 10.40
C PHE A 376 4.77 9.68 10.44
N THR A 377 5.43 10.83 10.56
CA THR A 377 4.81 12.16 10.67
C THR A 377 4.31 12.66 9.31
N THR A 378 3.44 11.87 8.64
CA THR A 378 2.99 12.12 7.26
C THR A 378 1.54 12.62 7.17
N GLY A 379 0.97 13.12 8.26
CA GLY A 379 -0.41 13.55 8.37
C GLY A 379 -0.76 14.79 7.53
N LEU A 380 -2.06 15.00 7.39
CA LEU A 380 -2.68 16.14 6.68
C LEU A 380 -3.17 17.25 7.64
N PHE A 381 -3.29 16.91 8.93
CA PHE A 381 -3.72 17.80 10.00
C PHE A 381 -2.75 17.73 11.16
N THR A 382 -2.65 18.84 11.90
CA THR A 382 -2.03 18.83 13.22
C THR A 382 -2.92 18.08 14.22
N LEU A 383 -2.41 17.69 15.39
CA LEU A 383 -3.20 16.97 16.39
C LEU A 383 -4.38 17.78 16.96
N ASP A 384 -4.27 19.10 16.95
CA ASP A 384 -5.35 20.04 17.32
C ASP A 384 -6.33 20.33 16.16
N GLY A 385 -6.25 19.58 15.07
CA GLY A 385 -7.22 19.60 13.97
C GLY A 385 -6.99 20.69 12.92
N GLN A 386 -5.85 21.39 12.92
CA GLN A 386 -5.58 22.42 11.90
C GLN A 386 -5.11 21.76 10.60
N PRO A 387 -5.77 22.06 9.46
CA PRO A 387 -5.39 21.51 8.16
C PRO A 387 -4.04 22.06 7.69
N LEU A 388 -3.19 21.17 7.18
CA LEU A 388 -1.91 21.54 6.59
C LEU A 388 -2.08 21.90 5.09
N PRO A 389 -1.14 22.67 4.51
CA PRO A 389 -1.24 23.08 3.10
C PRO A 389 -1.44 21.92 2.11
N GLU A 390 -0.84 20.77 2.36
CA GLU A 390 -0.98 19.58 1.54
C GLU A 390 -2.39 18.98 1.55
N TYR A 391 -3.16 19.14 2.64
CA TYR A 391 -4.57 18.75 2.66
C TYR A 391 -5.38 19.54 1.63
N HIS A 392 -5.24 20.86 1.59
CA HIS A 392 -5.99 21.71 0.67
C HIS A 392 -5.67 21.41 -0.80
N THR A 393 -4.40 21.16 -1.12
CA THR A 393 -3.99 20.86 -2.50
C THR A 393 -4.43 19.45 -2.92
N LEU A 394 -4.38 18.47 -2.03
CA LEU A 394 -4.91 17.13 -2.29
C LEU A 394 -6.43 17.16 -2.46
N LEU A 395 -7.16 17.88 -1.60
CA LEU A 395 -8.61 18.08 -1.70
C LEU A 395 -9.02 18.69 -3.04
N ALA A 396 -8.31 19.74 -3.48
CA ALA A 396 -8.55 20.35 -4.77
C ALA A 396 -8.29 19.37 -5.94
N TRP A 397 -7.25 18.55 -5.83
CA TRP A 397 -6.93 17.52 -6.82
C TRP A 397 -7.99 16.42 -6.86
N THR A 398 -8.37 15.84 -5.72
CA THR A 398 -9.34 14.74 -5.66
C THR A 398 -10.72 15.17 -6.18
N ARG A 399 -11.15 16.41 -5.88
CA ARG A 399 -12.40 16.96 -6.41
C ARG A 399 -12.39 17.04 -7.95
N ARG A 400 -11.27 17.48 -8.56
CA ARG A 400 -11.13 17.51 -10.03
C ARG A 400 -11.07 16.09 -10.61
N ALA A 401 -10.26 15.21 -10.01
CA ALA A 401 -10.06 13.84 -10.44
C ALA A 401 -11.36 13.02 -10.39
N ALA A 402 -12.20 13.24 -9.37
CA ALA A 402 -13.51 12.60 -9.24
C ALA A 402 -14.49 13.07 -10.34
N ARG A 403 -14.49 14.39 -10.69
CA ARG A 403 -15.31 14.91 -11.79
C ARG A 403 -14.93 14.31 -13.15
N THR A 404 -13.65 14.10 -13.39
CA THR A 404 -13.12 13.50 -14.63
C THR A 404 -13.10 11.97 -14.60
N ARG A 405 -13.63 11.31 -13.57
CA ARG A 405 -13.62 9.87 -13.37
C ARG A 405 -12.23 9.23 -13.34
N LEU A 406 -11.20 10.03 -13.09
CA LEU A 406 -9.84 9.52 -12.90
C LEU A 406 -9.73 8.72 -11.59
N ILE A 407 -10.50 9.11 -10.58
CA ILE A 407 -10.67 8.37 -9.32
C ILE A 407 -12.14 8.00 -9.12
N LYS A 408 -12.38 6.98 -8.29
CA LYS A 408 -13.73 6.66 -7.81
C LYS A 408 -14.25 7.81 -6.96
N ARG A 409 -15.55 8.04 -7.04
CA ARG A 409 -16.24 9.01 -6.19
C ARG A 409 -16.75 8.31 -4.95
N ASN A 410 -16.53 8.92 -3.78
CA ASN A 410 -17.25 8.53 -2.58
C ASN A 410 -18.71 8.98 -2.73
N THR A 411 -19.65 8.05 -2.66
CA THR A 411 -21.10 8.27 -2.80
C THR A 411 -21.85 8.03 -1.49
N GLY A 412 -21.14 7.84 -0.38
CA GLY A 412 -21.75 7.74 0.95
C GLY A 412 -22.48 9.02 1.36
N PRO A 413 -23.38 8.94 2.33
CA PRO A 413 -24.05 10.12 2.87
C PRO A 413 -23.03 11.10 3.40
N ILE A 414 -23.24 12.40 3.18
CA ILE A 414 -22.36 13.44 3.72
C ILE A 414 -22.57 13.50 5.23
N VAL A 415 -21.56 13.07 5.97
CA VAL A 415 -21.53 13.21 7.44
C VAL A 415 -20.76 14.47 7.77
N LEU A 416 -21.42 15.46 8.28
CA LEU A 416 -20.76 16.70 8.73
C LEU A 416 -20.03 16.42 10.06
N PRO A 417 -18.81 16.94 10.23
CA PRO A 417 -18.15 16.87 11.53
C PRO A 417 -19.03 17.61 12.57
N PRO A 418 -18.98 17.19 13.83
CA PRO A 418 -19.64 17.95 14.89
C PRO A 418 -19.16 19.41 14.85
N ALA A 419 -20.07 20.35 15.08
CA ALA A 419 -19.69 21.76 15.17
C ALA A 419 -18.58 21.94 16.22
N PRO A 420 -17.56 22.74 15.95
CA PRO A 420 -16.54 23.01 16.95
C PRO A 420 -17.23 23.54 18.22
N PRO A 421 -16.76 23.15 19.43
CA PRO A 421 -17.32 23.69 20.65
C PRO A 421 -17.28 25.19 20.57
N THR A 422 -18.43 25.83 20.79
CA THR A 422 -18.51 27.29 20.92
C THR A 422 -17.55 27.70 22.02
N ALA A 423 -16.59 28.56 21.69
CA ALA A 423 -15.67 29.09 22.69
C ALA A 423 -16.46 29.70 23.85
N PRO A 424 -16.03 29.46 25.12
CA PRO A 424 -16.72 29.95 26.30
C PRO A 424 -16.77 31.47 26.37
#